data_4bcd118f4196ba1f04b919d9e9a1b08e
#
_entry.id   4bcd118f4196ba1f04b919d9e9a1b08e
#
_cell.length_a   1.000
_cell.length_b   1.000
_cell.length_c   1.000
_cell.angle_alpha   90.00
_cell.angle_beta   90.00
_cell.angle_gamma   90.00
#
_symmetry.space_group_name_H-M   'P 1'
#
loop_
_entity.id
_entity.type
_entity.pdbx_description
1 polymer ?
#
loop_
_entity_poly.entity_id
_entity_poly.type
_entity_poly.pdbx_seq_one_letter_code
_entity_poly.pdbx_strand_id
1 'polypeptide(L)'
;MFIIKKNYYFYIDNTRSIKLDLIKKNLNITIIYRNNYSKETINEIINFRKKLRVRKFNFYVANNFNLAKKIKADGLYISAFNKNIYMNIKLIGSAHNLKEINQKKRQGCKVIILSRLFETNYKRKKDFYGILKFNLINQKYNLNLIPLGGINNSNLLKLNLIKSNGFATLSGVKKKPVISNRLF
;
A
#
# COMPACT_ATOMS: atom_id res chain seq x y z
N MET A 1 2.57 4.67 23.88
CA MET A 1 3.58 4.13 22.95
C MET A 1 3.12 4.40 21.53
N PHE A 2 3.91 5.09 20.73
CA PHE A 2 3.56 5.47 19.34
C PHE A 2 4.12 4.48 18.34
N ILE A 3 3.49 4.41 17.15
CA ILE A 3 4.01 3.59 16.06
C ILE A 3 5.12 4.36 15.35
N ILE A 4 6.30 3.77 15.30
CA ILE A 4 7.47 4.37 14.65
C ILE A 4 7.67 3.69 13.28
N LYS A 5 6.89 4.11 12.29
CA LYS A 5 7.06 3.69 10.90
C LYS A 5 7.23 4.92 10.01
N LYS A 6 8.09 4.78 8.99
CA LYS A 6 8.42 5.92 8.09
C LYS A 6 7.47 6.04 6.90
N ASN A 7 6.89 4.92 6.43
CA ASN A 7 6.12 4.87 5.19
C ASN A 7 4.73 4.28 5.42
N TYR A 8 3.72 4.91 4.85
CA TYR A 8 2.33 4.50 4.96
C TYR A 8 1.74 4.31 3.58
N TYR A 9 1.10 3.16 3.33
CA TYR A 9 0.50 2.82 2.05
C TYR A 9 -1.01 2.66 2.22
N PHE A 10 -1.78 3.51 1.54
CA PHE A 10 -3.25 3.51 1.61
C PHE A 10 -3.84 3.12 0.27
N TYR A 11 -4.71 2.12 0.29
CA TYR A 11 -5.48 1.75 -0.89
C TYR A 11 -6.79 2.52 -0.92
N ILE A 12 -7.09 3.08 -2.07
CA ILE A 12 -8.36 3.73 -2.35
C ILE A 12 -8.97 3.18 -3.63
N ASP A 13 -10.31 3.08 -3.68
CA ASP A 13 -11.03 2.63 -4.88
C ASP A 13 -11.58 3.83 -5.69
N ASN A 14 -11.70 5.00 -5.05
CA ASN A 14 -12.04 6.27 -5.69
C ASN A 14 -11.37 7.43 -4.93
N THR A 15 -11.29 8.59 -5.57
CA THR A 15 -10.62 9.78 -5.01
C THR A 15 -11.36 10.39 -3.82
N ARG A 16 -12.67 10.10 -3.67
CA ARG A 16 -13.53 10.61 -2.58
C ARG A 16 -13.45 9.74 -1.31
N SER A 17 -12.83 8.55 -1.40
CA SER A 17 -12.76 7.61 -0.27
C SER A 17 -11.75 7.99 0.81
N ILE A 18 -10.97 9.05 0.62
CA ILE A 18 -9.97 9.51 1.58
C ILE A 18 -10.10 11.01 1.85
N LYS A 19 -10.18 11.37 3.12
CA LYS A 19 -10.16 12.78 3.57
C LYS A 19 -8.71 13.20 3.82
N LEU A 20 -8.11 13.88 2.85
CA LEU A 20 -6.70 14.28 2.93
C LEU A 20 -6.41 15.22 4.11
N ASP A 21 -7.38 16.02 4.52
CA ASP A 21 -7.22 17.01 5.58
C ASP A 21 -7.02 16.39 6.97
N LEU A 22 -7.46 15.13 7.13
CA LEU A 22 -7.24 14.38 8.36
C LEU A 22 -5.85 13.75 8.44
N ILE A 23 -5.00 13.91 7.42
CA ILE A 23 -3.67 13.30 7.35
C ILE A 23 -2.60 14.37 7.52
N LYS A 24 -1.67 14.17 8.45
CA LYS A 24 -0.54 15.09 8.66
C LYS A 24 0.36 15.18 7.43
N LYS A 25 0.79 16.39 7.09
CA LYS A 25 1.59 16.65 5.87
C LYS A 25 3.02 16.10 5.92
N ASN A 26 3.57 15.94 7.10
CA ASN A 26 4.96 15.50 7.32
C ASN A 26 5.16 13.97 7.26
N LEU A 27 4.12 13.22 6.93
CA LEU A 27 4.19 11.76 6.82
C LEU A 27 4.53 11.35 5.38
N ASN A 28 5.34 10.31 5.25
CA ASN A 28 5.65 9.71 3.94
C ASN A 28 4.52 8.75 3.52
N ILE A 29 3.58 9.29 2.77
CA ILE A 29 2.35 8.61 2.38
C ILE A 29 2.38 8.25 0.89
N THR A 30 2.01 7.03 0.60
CA THR A 30 1.76 6.53 -0.75
C THR A 30 0.30 6.11 -0.88
N ILE A 31 -0.41 6.74 -1.78
CA ILE A 31 -1.78 6.38 -2.16
C ILE A 31 -1.74 5.43 -3.34
N ILE A 32 -2.38 4.28 -3.20
CA ILE A 32 -2.54 3.27 -4.27
C ILE A 32 -3.99 3.30 -4.73
N TYR A 33 -4.21 3.86 -5.91
CA TYR A 33 -5.52 4.01 -6.53
C TYR A 33 -5.89 2.76 -7.33
N ARG A 34 -6.95 2.07 -6.92
CA ARG A 34 -7.49 0.89 -7.57
C ARG A 34 -8.82 1.22 -8.22
N ASN A 35 -8.79 1.61 -9.48
CA ASN A 35 -10.00 1.96 -10.23
C ASN A 35 -10.79 0.71 -10.67
N ASN A 36 -11.20 -0.12 -9.73
CA ASN A 36 -11.91 -1.37 -10.07
C ASN A 36 -13.38 -1.15 -10.42
N TYR A 37 -14.03 -0.11 -9.88
CA TYR A 37 -15.47 0.12 -10.01
C TYR A 37 -15.84 1.61 -10.04
N SER A 38 -14.89 2.50 -10.12
CA SER A 38 -15.16 3.93 -10.09
C SER A 38 -15.41 4.46 -11.50
N LYS A 39 -16.50 5.21 -11.65
CA LYS A 39 -16.82 5.95 -12.89
C LYS A 39 -16.17 7.34 -12.90
N GLU A 40 -15.04 7.52 -12.20
CA GLU A 40 -14.37 8.80 -12.12
C GLU A 40 -13.77 9.22 -13.46
N THR A 41 -13.97 10.47 -13.80
CA THR A 41 -13.34 11.06 -14.98
C THR A 41 -11.85 11.25 -14.79
N ILE A 42 -11.11 11.30 -15.88
CA ILE A 42 -9.67 11.56 -15.85
C ILE A 42 -9.38 12.91 -15.18
N ASN A 43 -10.22 13.91 -15.39
CA ASN A 43 -10.06 15.24 -14.79
C ASN A 43 -10.19 15.22 -13.25
N GLU A 44 -11.12 14.44 -12.71
CA GLU A 44 -11.25 14.25 -11.25
C GLU A 44 -9.98 13.63 -10.67
N ILE A 45 -9.44 12.60 -11.33
CA ILE A 45 -8.21 11.93 -10.89
C ILE A 45 -7.01 12.87 -10.98
N ILE A 46 -6.89 13.67 -12.04
CA ILE A 46 -5.83 14.68 -12.19
C ILE A 46 -5.93 15.74 -11.08
N ASN A 47 -7.13 16.23 -10.77
CA ASN A 47 -7.33 17.21 -9.71
C ASN A 47 -6.98 16.62 -8.33
N PHE A 48 -7.35 15.37 -8.09
CA PHE A 48 -6.91 14.67 -6.88
C PHE A 48 -5.39 14.54 -6.82
N ARG A 49 -4.74 14.18 -7.94
CA ARG A 49 -3.28 14.10 -8.03
C ARG A 49 -2.59 15.45 -7.71
N LYS A 50 -3.15 16.58 -8.18
CA LYS A 50 -2.65 17.91 -7.83
C LYS A 50 -2.69 18.14 -6.32
N LYS A 51 -3.80 17.80 -5.64
CA LYS A 51 -3.93 17.90 -4.17
C LYS A 51 -2.88 17.06 -3.45
N LEU A 52 -2.58 15.85 -3.94
CA LEU A 52 -1.55 14.99 -3.35
C LEU A 52 -0.14 15.58 -3.51
N ARG A 53 0.17 16.22 -4.65
CA ARG A 53 1.47 16.87 -4.88
C ARG A 53 1.73 18.01 -3.89
N VAL A 54 0.74 18.83 -3.62
CA VAL A 54 0.85 19.91 -2.61
C VAL A 54 1.20 19.35 -1.22
N ARG A 55 0.73 18.15 -0.92
CA ARG A 55 1.03 17.44 0.36
C ARG A 55 2.29 16.59 0.32
N LYS A 56 2.99 16.53 -0.82
CA LYS A 56 4.15 15.65 -1.07
C LYS A 56 3.84 14.16 -0.88
N PHE A 57 2.59 13.75 -1.15
CA PHE A 57 2.17 12.34 -1.11
C PHE A 57 2.38 11.69 -2.47
N ASN A 58 2.90 10.46 -2.46
CA ASN A 58 3.07 9.67 -3.67
C ASN A 58 1.74 9.09 -4.14
N PHE A 59 1.56 9.00 -5.45
CA PHE A 59 0.35 8.47 -6.08
C PHE A 59 0.68 7.38 -7.09
N TYR A 60 0.23 6.17 -6.81
CA TYR A 60 0.42 5.00 -7.66
C TYR A 60 -0.92 4.52 -8.19
N VAL A 61 -0.97 4.17 -9.48
CA VAL A 61 -2.16 3.60 -10.12
C VAL A 61 -2.02 2.09 -10.19
N ALA A 62 -3.08 1.36 -9.89
CA ALA A 62 -3.05 -0.10 -9.89
C ALA A 62 -3.34 -0.66 -11.29
N ASN A 63 -2.42 -1.48 -11.81
CA ASN A 63 -2.52 -2.29 -13.03
C ASN A 63 -2.85 -1.55 -14.34
N ASN A 64 -2.99 -0.23 -14.33
CA ASN A 64 -3.32 0.56 -15.51
C ASN A 64 -2.18 1.53 -15.87
N PHE A 65 -1.28 1.05 -16.72
CA PHE A 65 -0.09 1.78 -17.15
C PHE A 65 -0.44 3.05 -17.96
N ASN A 66 -1.43 2.96 -18.84
CA ASN A 66 -1.84 4.09 -19.67
C ASN A 66 -2.41 5.23 -18.82
N LEU A 67 -3.27 4.88 -17.85
CA LEU A 67 -3.78 5.86 -16.89
C LEU A 67 -2.64 6.46 -16.07
N ALA A 68 -1.71 5.63 -15.56
CA ALA A 68 -0.57 6.12 -14.77
C ALA A 68 0.28 7.14 -15.55
N LYS A 69 0.55 6.89 -16.83
CA LYS A 69 1.24 7.85 -17.71
C LYS A 69 0.42 9.12 -17.93
N LYS A 70 -0.87 8.98 -18.28
CA LYS A 70 -1.75 10.10 -18.62
C LYS A 70 -1.89 11.11 -17.47
N ILE A 71 -2.00 10.63 -16.23
CA ILE A 71 -2.12 11.51 -15.04
C ILE A 71 -0.77 11.85 -14.41
N LYS A 72 0.35 11.44 -15.02
CA LYS A 72 1.71 11.62 -14.49
C LYS A 72 1.80 11.13 -13.03
N ALA A 73 1.35 9.89 -12.76
CA ALA A 73 1.49 9.24 -11.48
C ALA A 73 2.97 9.04 -11.10
N ASP A 74 3.28 8.89 -9.81
CA ASP A 74 4.66 8.66 -9.37
C ASP A 74 5.14 7.23 -9.68
N GLY A 75 4.19 6.32 -9.96
CA GLY A 75 4.50 4.96 -10.34
C GLY A 75 3.26 4.11 -10.58
N LEU A 76 3.53 2.83 -10.82
CA LEU A 76 2.52 1.81 -11.06
C LEU A 76 2.56 0.78 -9.91
N TYR A 77 1.38 0.45 -9.38
CA TYR A 77 1.23 -0.70 -8.52
C TYR A 77 0.78 -1.90 -9.35
N ILE A 78 1.47 -3.03 -9.22
CA ILE A 78 1.16 -4.28 -9.92
C ILE A 78 0.69 -5.34 -8.93
N SER A 79 -0.53 -5.85 -9.16
CA SER A 79 -1.11 -6.91 -8.33
C SER A 79 -0.33 -8.23 -8.45
N ALA A 80 -0.55 -9.14 -7.51
CA ALA A 80 0.08 -10.46 -7.50
C ALA A 80 -0.09 -11.21 -8.83
N PHE A 81 -1.25 -11.09 -9.45
CA PHE A 81 -1.59 -11.76 -10.72
C PHE A 81 -1.01 -11.10 -11.96
N ASN A 82 -0.61 -9.84 -11.87
CA ASN A 82 -0.04 -9.11 -13.02
C ASN A 82 1.40 -9.62 -13.27
N LYS A 83 1.62 -10.21 -14.45
CA LYS A 83 2.91 -10.76 -14.88
C LYS A 83 3.65 -9.86 -15.86
N ASN A 84 3.05 -8.76 -16.30
CA ASN A 84 3.64 -7.87 -17.29
C ASN A 84 4.90 -7.18 -16.75
N ILE A 85 5.85 -6.94 -17.64
CA ILE A 85 7.04 -6.15 -17.36
C ILE A 85 6.78 -4.72 -17.82
N TYR A 86 7.13 -3.76 -16.98
CA TYR A 86 6.98 -2.35 -17.28
C TYR A 86 8.32 -1.65 -17.15
N MET A 87 8.68 -0.87 -18.15
CA MET A 87 9.94 -0.12 -18.17
C MET A 87 9.68 1.38 -17.94
N ASN A 88 10.69 2.07 -17.42
CA ASN A 88 10.68 3.53 -17.24
C ASN A 88 9.57 4.06 -16.29
N ILE A 89 9.15 3.22 -15.33
CA ILE A 89 8.20 3.62 -14.30
C ILE A 89 8.57 2.97 -12.96
N LYS A 90 8.39 3.67 -11.86
CA LYS A 90 8.58 3.10 -10.51
C LYS A 90 7.50 2.06 -10.23
N LEU A 91 7.88 0.89 -9.71
CA LEU A 91 6.98 -0.21 -9.45
C LEU A 91 6.86 -0.51 -7.96
N ILE A 92 5.61 -0.70 -7.52
CA ILE A 92 5.25 -1.35 -6.25
C ILE A 92 4.51 -2.62 -6.60
N GLY A 93 4.96 -3.77 -6.08
CA GLY A 93 4.30 -5.05 -6.30
C GLY A 93 3.45 -5.49 -5.10
N SER A 94 2.52 -6.42 -5.31
CA SER A 94 1.95 -7.20 -4.21
C SER A 94 2.24 -8.68 -4.36
N ALA A 95 2.33 -9.36 -3.21
CA ALA A 95 2.57 -10.79 -3.14
C ALA A 95 1.81 -11.42 -1.96
N HIS A 96 1.47 -12.71 -2.12
CA HIS A 96 0.84 -13.53 -1.08
C HIS A 96 1.71 -14.72 -0.67
N ASN A 97 2.77 -14.99 -1.41
CA ASN A 97 3.69 -16.11 -1.17
C ASN A 97 5.10 -15.81 -1.72
N LEU A 98 6.05 -16.69 -1.43
CA LEU A 98 7.46 -16.52 -1.83
C LEU A 98 7.66 -16.56 -3.35
N LYS A 99 6.86 -17.36 -4.08
CA LYS A 99 6.92 -17.41 -5.55
C LYS A 99 6.56 -16.06 -6.16
N GLU A 100 5.50 -15.44 -5.63
CA GLU A 100 5.07 -14.11 -6.08
C GLU A 100 6.07 -13.00 -5.69
N ILE A 101 6.73 -13.09 -4.52
CA ILE A 101 7.82 -12.18 -4.14
C ILE A 101 8.93 -12.23 -5.19
N ASN A 102 9.40 -13.42 -5.55
CA ASN A 102 10.44 -13.60 -6.57
C ASN A 102 10.01 -13.06 -7.93
N GLN A 103 8.75 -13.28 -8.32
CA GLN A 103 8.20 -12.72 -9.54
C GLN A 103 8.22 -11.18 -9.53
N LYS A 104 7.78 -10.54 -8.44
CA LYS A 104 7.79 -9.08 -8.30
C LYS A 104 9.20 -8.51 -8.30
N LYS A 105 10.16 -9.21 -7.70
CA LYS A 105 11.58 -8.85 -7.77
C LYS A 105 12.08 -8.85 -9.22
N ARG A 106 11.79 -9.91 -10.00
CA ARG A 106 12.16 -9.99 -11.43
C ARG A 106 11.49 -8.90 -12.27
N GLN A 107 10.28 -8.47 -11.91
CA GLN A 107 9.59 -7.34 -12.55
C GLN A 107 10.17 -5.96 -12.17
N GLY A 108 11.19 -5.90 -11.32
CA GLY A 108 11.85 -4.63 -10.92
C GLY A 108 11.13 -3.88 -9.79
N CYS A 109 10.22 -4.52 -9.05
CA CYS A 109 9.59 -3.87 -7.90
C CYS A 109 10.59 -3.64 -6.77
N LYS A 110 10.81 -2.37 -6.40
CA LYS A 110 11.65 -1.99 -5.25
C LYS A 110 10.93 -2.12 -3.91
N VAL A 111 9.61 -2.08 -3.93
CA VAL A 111 8.74 -2.26 -2.77
C VAL A 111 7.75 -3.37 -3.09
N ILE A 112 7.56 -4.31 -2.17
CA ILE A 112 6.59 -5.40 -2.32
C ILE A 112 5.69 -5.44 -1.09
N ILE A 113 4.38 -5.29 -1.32
CA ILE A 113 3.37 -5.38 -0.26
C ILE A 113 2.99 -6.84 -0.10
N LEU A 114 3.34 -7.42 1.06
CA LEU A 114 3.12 -8.82 1.38
C LEU A 114 1.89 -8.98 2.28
N SER A 115 0.92 -9.75 1.85
CA SER A 115 -0.30 -10.05 2.61
C SER A 115 -0.48 -11.57 2.80
N ARG A 116 -1.01 -12.02 3.95
CA ARG A 116 -1.57 -11.26 5.07
C ARG A 116 -0.67 -11.34 6.29
N LEU A 117 -0.49 -10.20 6.94
CA LEU A 117 0.33 -10.16 8.16
C LEU A 117 -0.39 -10.83 9.34
N PHE A 118 -1.62 -10.40 9.61
CA PHE A 118 -2.48 -10.92 10.68
C PHE A 118 -3.75 -11.55 10.12
N GLU A 119 -4.45 -12.28 10.95
CA GLU A 119 -5.74 -12.86 10.63
C GLU A 119 -6.75 -11.79 10.16
N THR A 120 -7.61 -12.16 9.23
CA THR A 120 -8.66 -11.30 8.69
C THR A 120 -9.96 -12.08 8.59
N ASN A 121 -11.07 -11.45 8.89
CA ASN A 121 -12.40 -12.04 8.70
C ASN A 121 -12.81 -12.15 7.21
N TYR A 122 -11.97 -11.64 6.31
CA TYR A 122 -12.25 -11.65 4.88
C TYR A 122 -11.96 -13.02 4.27
N LYS A 123 -12.99 -13.65 3.70
CA LYS A 123 -12.93 -14.93 2.97
C LYS A 123 -12.45 -16.14 3.80
N ARG A 124 -12.68 -16.21 5.11
CA ARG A 124 -12.37 -17.38 5.98
C ARG A 124 -11.01 -18.05 5.74
N LYS A 125 -10.04 -17.32 5.16
CA LYS A 125 -8.70 -17.87 4.94
C LYS A 125 -7.92 -17.81 6.25
N LYS A 126 -7.58 -18.95 6.81
CA LYS A 126 -6.89 -19.07 8.10
C LYS A 126 -5.41 -18.67 8.04
N ASP A 127 -4.75 -18.78 6.89
CA ASP A 127 -3.31 -18.58 6.78
C ASP A 127 -2.89 -17.12 6.83
N PHE A 128 -2.01 -16.78 7.74
CA PHE A 128 -1.34 -15.47 7.84
C PHE A 128 0.12 -15.67 8.25
N TYR A 129 0.96 -14.68 8.00
CA TYR A 129 2.38 -14.79 8.27
C TYR A 129 2.73 -14.63 9.75
N GLY A 130 2.08 -13.74 10.46
CA GLY A 130 2.52 -13.30 11.77
C GLY A 130 3.84 -12.53 11.73
N ILE A 131 4.27 -12.04 12.87
CA ILE A 131 5.46 -11.18 13.00
C ILE A 131 6.74 -11.94 12.67
N LEU A 132 6.92 -13.12 13.28
CA LEU A 132 8.17 -13.88 13.15
C LEU A 132 8.43 -14.31 11.71
N LYS A 133 7.44 -14.96 11.08
CA LYS A 133 7.57 -15.43 9.69
C LYS A 133 7.77 -14.28 8.71
N PHE A 134 7.06 -13.16 8.93
CA PHE A 134 7.26 -11.97 8.10
C PHE A 134 8.69 -11.44 8.22
N ASN A 135 9.23 -11.31 9.45
CA ASN A 135 10.57 -10.81 9.68
C ASN A 135 11.65 -11.72 9.08
N LEU A 136 11.50 -13.04 9.18
CA LEU A 136 12.39 -14.02 8.54
C LEU A 136 12.39 -13.87 7.02
N ILE A 137 11.22 -13.73 6.40
CA ILE A 137 11.11 -13.53 4.95
C ILE A 137 11.78 -12.20 4.56
N ASN A 138 11.50 -11.12 5.29
CA ASN A 138 12.08 -9.81 4.99
C ASN A 138 13.61 -9.83 5.05
N GLN A 139 14.16 -10.46 6.06
CA GLN A 139 15.61 -10.62 6.22
C GLN A 139 16.22 -11.46 5.09
N LYS A 140 15.63 -12.62 4.77
CA LYS A 140 16.11 -13.53 3.72
C LYS A 140 16.18 -12.87 2.34
N TYR A 141 15.20 -12.06 1.99
CA TYR A 141 15.11 -11.47 0.66
C TYR A 141 15.81 -10.14 0.51
N ASN A 142 16.22 -9.51 1.62
CA ASN A 142 16.81 -8.16 1.63
C ASN A 142 16.04 -7.17 0.73
N LEU A 143 14.71 -7.22 0.82
CA LEU A 143 13.78 -6.41 0.05
C LEU A 143 13.01 -5.48 0.97
N ASN A 144 12.51 -4.38 0.41
CA ASN A 144 11.58 -3.52 1.15
C ASN A 144 10.17 -4.14 1.14
N LEU A 145 9.96 -5.13 2.04
CA LEU A 145 8.66 -5.75 2.22
C LEU A 145 7.80 -4.91 3.16
N ILE A 146 6.58 -4.63 2.71
CA ILE A 146 5.58 -3.85 3.45
C ILE A 146 4.44 -4.78 3.86
N PRO A 147 4.15 -4.96 5.16
CA PRO A 147 3.08 -5.82 5.61
C PRO A 147 1.70 -5.22 5.32
N LEU A 148 0.77 -6.08 4.91
CA LEU A 148 -0.64 -5.75 4.69
C LEU A 148 -1.53 -6.84 5.29
N GLY A 149 -2.70 -6.46 5.78
CA GLY A 149 -3.81 -7.35 6.13
C GLY A 149 -3.90 -7.68 7.61
N GLY A 150 -5.12 -7.63 8.12
CA GLY A 150 -5.46 -7.88 9.53
C GLY A 150 -5.00 -6.80 10.52
N ILE A 151 -4.47 -5.68 10.04
CA ILE A 151 -4.03 -4.57 10.88
C ILE A 151 -5.25 -3.80 11.39
N ASN A 152 -5.40 -3.72 12.70
CA ASN A 152 -6.49 -3.05 13.40
C ASN A 152 -5.98 -2.44 14.73
N ASN A 153 -6.85 -1.80 15.50
CA ASN A 153 -6.46 -1.12 16.74
C ASN A 153 -5.86 -2.04 17.80
N SER A 154 -6.34 -3.27 17.90
CA SER A 154 -5.89 -4.22 18.93
C SER A 154 -4.46 -4.73 18.68
N ASN A 155 -4.02 -4.73 17.42
CA ASN A 155 -2.71 -5.23 17.03
C ASN A 155 -1.76 -4.15 16.47
N LEU A 156 -2.20 -2.90 16.43
CA LEU A 156 -1.46 -1.79 15.83
C LEU A 156 -0.05 -1.62 16.43
N LEU A 157 0.07 -1.71 17.76
CA LEU A 157 1.36 -1.60 18.45
C LEU A 157 2.33 -2.75 18.11
N LYS A 158 1.80 -3.92 17.75
CA LYS A 158 2.62 -5.06 17.31
C LYS A 158 3.41 -4.76 16.03
N LEU A 159 3.02 -3.74 15.26
CA LEU A 159 3.78 -3.29 14.09
C LEU A 159 5.18 -2.80 14.43
N ASN A 160 5.44 -2.35 15.66
CA ASN A 160 6.78 -1.95 16.09
C ASN A 160 7.76 -3.13 16.10
N LEU A 161 7.28 -4.36 16.28
CA LEU A 161 8.07 -5.59 16.23
C LEU A 161 8.38 -6.07 14.80
N ILE A 162 7.75 -5.45 13.80
CA ILE A 162 7.96 -5.81 12.39
C ILE A 162 9.19 -5.10 11.85
N LYS A 163 10.12 -5.86 11.28
CA LYS A 163 11.31 -5.34 10.59
C LYS A 163 10.94 -4.80 9.20
N SER A 164 10.10 -3.79 9.16
CA SER A 164 9.68 -3.11 7.93
C SER A 164 9.65 -1.60 8.16
N ASN A 165 9.97 -0.82 7.14
CA ASN A 165 9.96 0.64 7.20
C ASN A 165 8.56 1.26 7.14
N GLY A 166 7.53 0.46 6.93
CA GLY A 166 6.15 0.94 6.80
C GLY A 166 5.12 -0.17 6.91
N PHE A 167 3.87 0.17 6.69
CA PHE A 167 2.79 -0.80 6.53
C PHE A 167 1.73 -0.30 5.55
N ALA A 168 0.92 -1.23 5.04
CA ALA A 168 -0.18 -0.95 4.13
C ALA A 168 -1.53 -1.27 4.79
N THR A 169 -2.56 -0.49 4.48
CA THR A 169 -3.92 -0.72 4.95
C THR A 169 -4.97 -0.46 3.88
N LEU A 170 -6.04 -1.25 3.91
CA LEU A 170 -7.21 -1.13 3.04
C LEU A 170 -8.35 -0.34 3.70
N SER A 171 -8.51 -0.49 5.01
CA SER A 171 -9.70 -0.04 5.75
C SER A 171 -9.45 1.13 6.70
N GLY A 172 -8.21 1.40 7.01
CA GLY A 172 -7.84 2.42 8.02
C GLY A 172 -8.22 3.85 7.66
N VAL A 173 -8.61 4.08 6.40
CA VAL A 173 -8.99 5.41 5.89
C VAL A 173 -10.48 5.47 5.54
N LYS A 174 -11.14 4.31 5.34
CA LYS A 174 -12.54 4.25 4.90
C LYS A 174 -13.56 4.34 6.02
N LYS A 175 -13.23 3.91 7.23
CA LYS A 175 -14.19 3.81 8.35
C LYS A 175 -13.61 4.45 9.60
N LYS A 176 -13.99 5.70 9.87
CA LYS A 176 -13.61 6.53 11.05
C LYS A 176 -12.08 6.64 11.26
N PRO A 177 -11.57 7.79 11.66
CA PRO A 177 -10.13 8.05 11.80
C PRO A 177 -9.48 7.36 13.02
N VAL A 178 -9.87 6.10 13.29
CA VAL A 178 -9.39 5.38 14.48
C VAL A 178 -7.90 5.08 14.37
N ILE A 179 -7.41 4.85 13.15
CA ILE A 179 -5.96 4.74 12.90
C ILE A 179 -5.34 6.15 12.85
N SER A 180 -6.07 7.16 12.33
CA SER A 180 -5.55 8.53 12.27
C SER A 180 -5.27 9.11 13.65
N ASN A 181 -6.15 8.93 14.62
CA ASN A 181 -5.97 9.51 15.98
C ASN A 181 -4.84 8.86 16.80
N ARG A 182 -4.32 7.70 16.39
CA ARG A 182 -3.19 7.02 17.07
C ARG A 182 -1.92 6.98 16.23
N LEU A 183 -2.01 7.26 14.95
CA LEU A 183 -0.85 7.38 14.04
C LEU A 183 -0.37 8.83 13.92
N PHE A 184 -1.22 9.77 14.33
CA PHE A 184 -1.01 11.21 14.10
C PHE A 184 -1.10 12.01 15.36
#